data_d521bac51473affebbcb58a2d6aa4314
#
_entry.id   d521bac51473affebbcb58a2d6aa4314
#
_cell.length_a   1.000
_cell.length_b   1.000
_cell.length_c   1.000
_cell.angle_alpha   90.00
_cell.angle_beta   90.00
_cell.angle_gamma   90.00
#
_symmetry.space_group_name_H-M   'P 1'
#
loop_
_entity.id
_entity.type
_entity.pdbx_description
1 polymer ?
#
loop_
_entity_poly.entity_id
_entity_poly.type
_entity_poly.pdbx_seq_one_letter_code
_entity_poly.pdbx_strand_id
1 'polypeptide(L)'
;MTHPARKTLALRRDPRRLHMAWMITALVAASLVAFQAMAAGPGARSDARTLEVADTAGSCPSSLNVDMHKLQDESVQNLCQYAGKVLLVVNTASYCGYTRQYEGLEKLYGKYRNRGLVVLAFPSNDFGQEAADKSKIETLCFNTYGVKFPIFTPTPVTGNGANPLFRTLIKTTGQAPAWNFHKYLVDRNGQPVAAFPSNVEPEDPRLTREIERLLARPTT
;
A
#
# COMPACT_ATOMS: atom_id res chain seq x y z
N MET A 1 -58.49 0.44 18.67
CA MET A 1 -58.75 -0.97 18.98
C MET A 1 -58.01 -1.77 17.92
N THR A 2 -56.96 -2.41 18.11
CA THR A 2 -56.39 -3.41 18.99
C THR A 2 -54.88 -3.50 18.75
N HIS A 3 -54.10 -3.51 19.82
CA HIS A 3 -52.66 -3.86 19.81
C HIS A 3 -52.48 -5.37 19.68
N PRO A 4 -51.40 -5.86 19.08
CA PRO A 4 -50.80 -7.08 19.58
C PRO A 4 -49.34 -6.97 20.02
N ALA A 5 -49.15 -7.31 21.27
CA ALA A 5 -48.18 -8.20 21.90
C ALA A 5 -46.70 -8.20 21.47
N ARG A 6 -45.88 -7.72 22.39
CA ARG A 6 -44.44 -7.97 22.50
C ARG A 6 -44.18 -9.46 22.84
N LYS A 7 -43.40 -10.14 22.02
CA LYS A 7 -42.80 -11.44 22.39
C LYS A 7 -41.41 -11.21 22.97
N THR A 8 -41.27 -11.37 24.26
CA THR A 8 -40.03 -11.49 25.01
C THR A 8 -39.37 -12.85 24.71
N LEU A 9 -38.18 -12.83 24.14
CA LEU A 9 -37.38 -14.03 23.94
C LEU A 9 -36.46 -14.22 25.15
N ALA A 10 -36.74 -15.26 25.96
CA ALA A 10 -35.98 -15.65 27.13
C ALA A 10 -34.65 -16.31 26.71
N LEU A 11 -33.55 -15.76 27.18
CA LEU A 11 -32.19 -16.37 27.08
C LEU A 11 -32.13 -17.58 28.03
N ARG A 12 -32.08 -18.78 27.48
CA ARG A 12 -31.68 -20.00 28.21
C ARG A 12 -30.17 -19.95 28.47
N ARG A 13 -29.80 -19.85 29.75
CA ARG A 13 -28.43 -20.08 30.23
C ARG A 13 -28.19 -21.59 30.33
N ASP A 14 -27.18 -22.10 29.63
CA ASP A 14 -26.68 -23.48 29.74
C ASP A 14 -25.65 -23.57 30.90
N PRO A 15 -25.89 -24.43 31.94
CA PRO A 15 -25.03 -24.51 33.12
C PRO A 15 -23.97 -25.63 33.05
N ARG A 16 -23.28 -25.83 31.92
CA ARG A 16 -22.30 -26.93 31.79
C ARG A 16 -20.90 -26.45 31.37
N ARG A 17 -20.33 -25.50 32.08
CA ARG A 17 -18.88 -25.25 32.03
C ARG A 17 -18.34 -24.72 33.36
N LEU A 18 -18.48 -25.54 34.38
CA LEU A 18 -17.64 -25.48 35.58
C LEU A 18 -17.07 -26.89 35.79
N HIS A 19 -15.80 -26.97 35.97
CA HIS A 19 -14.94 -28.04 36.45
C HIS A 19 -13.83 -28.39 35.44
N MET A 20 -12.71 -27.72 35.58
CA MET A 20 -11.39 -28.38 35.58
C MET A 20 -10.34 -27.32 35.95
N ALA A 21 -10.30 -27.01 37.22
CA ALA A 21 -9.13 -26.50 37.91
C ALA A 21 -8.78 -27.56 38.96
N TRP A 22 -7.51 -27.85 39.04
CA TRP A 22 -6.79 -28.44 40.18
C TRP A 22 -5.83 -29.56 39.80
N MET A 23 -4.67 -29.37 40.31
CA MET A 23 -3.56 -30.30 40.57
C MET A 23 -2.57 -30.55 39.44
N ILE A 24 -1.40 -29.89 39.60
CA ILE A 24 -0.16 -30.63 39.79
C ILE A 24 0.82 -29.67 40.51
N THR A 25 0.97 -29.89 41.81
CA THR A 25 2.06 -29.35 42.64
C THR A 25 3.15 -30.41 42.81
N ALA A 26 4.40 -29.94 42.81
CA ALA A 26 5.57 -30.48 43.49
C ALA A 26 6.32 -31.68 42.88
N LEU A 27 7.58 -31.45 42.51
CA LEU A 27 8.69 -32.18 43.13
C LEU A 27 10.01 -31.45 42.86
N VAL A 28 10.57 -30.94 43.95
CA VAL A 28 11.92 -30.43 44.12
C VAL A 28 12.87 -31.63 44.19
N ALA A 29 13.97 -31.58 43.42
CA ALA A 29 15.15 -32.36 43.77
C ALA A 29 16.40 -31.54 43.41
N ALA A 30 17.08 -31.13 44.44
CA ALA A 30 18.41 -30.52 44.43
C ALA A 30 19.43 -31.55 44.01
N SER A 31 20.35 -31.17 43.14
CA SER A 31 21.62 -31.86 42.93
C SER A 31 22.72 -30.82 42.78
N LEU A 32 23.38 -30.55 43.87
CA LEU A 32 24.70 -29.92 43.93
C LEU A 32 25.74 -30.92 43.36
N VAL A 33 26.41 -30.56 42.28
CA VAL A 33 27.70 -31.14 41.91
C VAL A 33 28.65 -29.98 41.68
N ALA A 34 29.57 -29.89 42.62
CA ALA A 34 30.78 -29.09 42.52
C ALA A 34 31.66 -29.69 41.38
N PHE A 35 32.07 -28.82 40.43
CA PHE A 35 33.17 -29.18 39.54
C PHE A 35 34.22 -28.09 39.53
N GLN A 36 35.42 -28.54 39.74
CA GLN A 36 36.65 -27.85 40.05
C GLN A 36 37.14 -26.92 38.95
N ALA A 37 37.78 -25.86 39.40
CA ALA A 37 38.59 -24.96 38.60
C ALA A 37 39.72 -25.73 37.89
N MET A 38 39.88 -25.52 36.61
CA MET A 38 41.12 -25.82 35.90
C MET A 38 41.52 -24.69 34.97
N ALA A 39 42.70 -24.26 35.17
CA ALA A 39 43.62 -23.32 34.63
C ALA A 39 43.36 -22.65 33.29
N ALA A 40 43.68 -21.36 33.29
CA ALA A 40 43.86 -20.48 32.18
C ALA A 40 44.78 -21.01 31.04
N GLY A 41 44.31 -20.92 29.81
CA GLY A 41 45.11 -20.89 28.59
C GLY A 41 44.86 -19.57 27.88
N PRO A 42 45.87 -18.83 27.41
CA PRO A 42 45.68 -17.60 26.69
C PRO A 42 45.44 -17.82 25.21
N GLY A 43 44.44 -17.14 24.68
CA GLY A 43 44.38 -16.81 23.25
C GLY A 43 43.39 -17.59 22.39
N ALA A 44 42.15 -17.28 22.51
CA ALA A 44 41.23 -17.35 21.36
C ALA A 44 40.52 -15.98 21.22
N ARG A 45 41.01 -15.18 20.29
CA ARG A 45 40.25 -14.05 19.78
C ARG A 45 38.97 -14.64 19.18
N SER A 46 37.90 -14.56 19.91
CA SER A 46 36.58 -14.75 19.36
C SER A 46 36.34 -13.57 18.42
N ASP A 47 36.62 -13.76 17.15
CA ASP A 47 35.97 -12.94 16.10
C ASP A 47 34.45 -13.17 16.25
N ALA A 48 33.85 -12.40 17.11
CA ALA A 48 32.43 -12.19 17.07
C ALA A 48 32.14 -11.44 15.77
N ARG A 49 32.09 -12.19 14.69
CA ARG A 49 31.47 -11.76 13.46
C ARG A 49 30.02 -11.59 13.81
N THR A 50 29.69 -10.37 14.29
CA THR A 50 28.34 -9.89 14.33
C THR A 50 27.82 -10.11 12.92
N LEU A 51 27.00 -11.13 12.74
CA LEU A 51 26.15 -11.22 11.57
C LEU A 51 25.24 -10.02 11.69
N GLU A 52 25.67 -8.89 11.13
CA GLU A 52 24.75 -7.86 10.70
C GLU A 52 23.76 -8.59 9.79
N VAL A 53 22.63 -8.96 10.37
CA VAL A 53 21.43 -9.24 9.59
C VAL A 53 21.20 -7.93 8.88
N ALA A 54 21.72 -7.84 7.64
CA ALA A 54 21.38 -6.77 6.75
C ALA A 54 19.86 -6.79 6.70
N ASP A 55 19.27 -5.77 7.32
CA ASP A 55 17.85 -5.46 7.21
C ASP A 55 17.61 -5.13 5.73
N THR A 56 17.30 -6.16 4.94
CA THR A 56 16.91 -6.07 3.53
C THR A 56 15.46 -5.60 3.40
N ALA A 57 14.91 -4.92 4.41
CA ALA A 57 13.84 -3.98 4.21
C ALA A 57 14.43 -2.85 3.34
N GLY A 58 14.29 -2.98 2.01
CA GLY A 58 14.91 -2.12 1.03
C GLY A 58 14.73 -0.66 1.43
N SER A 59 15.84 0.07 1.54
CA SER A 59 15.83 1.49 1.89
C SER A 59 14.82 2.20 1.00
N CYS A 60 13.98 3.06 1.62
CA CYS A 60 12.97 3.81 0.86
C CYS A 60 13.62 4.58 -0.30
N PRO A 61 13.22 4.34 -1.55
CA PRO A 61 13.67 5.15 -2.66
C PRO A 61 13.34 6.62 -2.42
N SER A 62 14.28 7.53 -2.68
CA SER A 62 14.07 8.98 -2.49
C SER A 62 12.87 9.52 -3.25
N SER A 63 12.52 8.91 -4.38
CA SER A 63 11.35 9.23 -5.19
C SER A 63 10.01 8.92 -4.46
N LEU A 64 10.03 8.00 -3.52
CA LEU A 64 8.86 7.56 -2.75
C LEU A 64 8.85 8.11 -1.31
N ASN A 65 9.90 8.81 -0.88
CA ASN A 65 9.90 9.42 0.45
C ASN A 65 9.09 10.72 0.46
N VAL A 66 7.80 10.57 0.26
CA VAL A 66 6.81 11.65 0.16
C VAL A 66 5.59 11.29 0.99
N ASP A 67 5.15 12.21 1.84
CA ASP A 67 3.92 12.09 2.60
C ASP A 67 2.74 12.61 1.78
N MET A 68 1.69 11.81 1.74
CA MET A 68 0.44 12.12 1.04
C MET A 68 -0.76 11.83 1.95
N HIS A 69 -1.83 12.60 1.82
CA HIS A 69 -3.07 12.36 2.57
C HIS A 69 -4.00 11.47 1.77
N LYS A 70 -4.52 10.42 2.40
CA LYS A 70 -5.56 9.56 1.81
C LYS A 70 -6.85 10.34 1.59
N LEU A 71 -7.56 9.99 0.53
CA LEU A 71 -8.85 10.62 0.25
C LEU A 71 -9.90 10.28 1.32
N GLN A 72 -9.95 9.03 1.81
CA GLN A 72 -11.02 8.55 2.69
C GLN A 72 -11.02 9.20 4.08
N ASP A 73 -9.88 9.22 4.74
CA ASP A 73 -9.76 9.58 6.16
C ASP A 73 -8.71 10.65 6.44
N GLU A 74 -8.12 11.21 5.37
CA GLU A 74 -7.04 12.21 5.42
C GLU A 74 -5.82 11.79 6.24
N SER A 75 -5.72 10.51 6.59
CA SER A 75 -4.53 10.00 7.25
C SER A 75 -3.30 10.17 6.36
N VAL A 76 -2.20 10.58 6.99
CA VAL A 76 -0.91 10.72 6.30
C VAL A 76 -0.36 9.34 5.99
N GLN A 77 0.01 9.15 4.73
CA GLN A 77 0.72 7.95 4.29
C GLN A 77 2.03 8.35 3.60
N ASN A 78 3.14 7.84 4.11
CA ASN A 78 4.40 7.92 3.40
C ASN A 78 4.41 6.87 2.28
N LEU A 79 4.76 7.30 1.06
CA LEU A 79 4.74 6.39 -0.10
C LEU A 79 5.85 5.32 -0.05
N CYS A 80 6.80 5.42 0.90
CA CYS A 80 7.79 4.38 1.19
C CYS A 80 7.15 3.00 1.47
N GLN A 81 5.91 2.97 1.99
CA GLN A 81 5.18 1.72 2.19
C GLN A 81 5.00 0.90 0.91
N TYR A 82 5.15 1.52 -0.25
CA TYR A 82 5.06 0.87 -1.56
C TYR A 82 6.43 0.53 -2.15
N ALA A 83 7.52 0.70 -1.40
CA ALA A 83 8.86 0.28 -1.84
C ALA A 83 8.86 -1.21 -2.21
N GLY A 84 9.58 -1.58 -3.26
CA GLY A 84 9.60 -2.95 -3.77
C GLY A 84 8.39 -3.35 -4.62
N LYS A 85 7.40 -2.46 -4.80
CA LYS A 85 6.24 -2.67 -5.68
C LYS A 85 6.43 -2.01 -7.03
N VAL A 86 5.76 -2.52 -8.05
CA VAL A 86 5.58 -1.80 -9.32
C VAL A 86 4.41 -0.85 -9.12
N LEU A 87 4.61 0.44 -9.43
CA LEU A 87 3.56 1.45 -9.22
C LEU A 87 3.04 1.95 -10.57
N LEU A 88 1.72 2.05 -10.66
CA LEU A 88 1.04 2.80 -11.71
C LEU A 88 0.46 4.07 -11.09
N VAL A 89 1.13 5.20 -11.32
CA VAL A 89 0.74 6.51 -10.80
C VAL A 89 -0.13 7.21 -11.84
N VAL A 90 -1.32 7.66 -11.45
CA VAL A 90 -2.30 8.24 -12.37
C VAL A 90 -2.87 9.54 -11.77
N ASN A 91 -2.84 10.64 -12.52
CA ASN A 91 -3.62 11.82 -12.15
C ASN A 91 -5.05 11.66 -12.67
N THR A 92 -6.03 11.93 -11.83
CA THR A 92 -7.44 11.66 -12.11
C THR A 92 -8.31 12.91 -11.98
N ALA A 93 -9.54 12.85 -12.49
CA ALA A 93 -10.54 13.90 -12.28
C ALA A 93 -11.96 13.33 -12.42
N SER A 94 -12.91 13.96 -11.72
CA SER A 94 -14.31 13.50 -11.63
C SER A 94 -15.13 13.76 -12.91
N TYR A 95 -14.84 14.82 -13.64
CA TYR A 95 -15.67 15.30 -14.78
C TYR A 95 -14.95 15.23 -16.13
N CYS A 96 -14.06 14.28 -16.29
CA CYS A 96 -13.26 14.08 -17.48
C CYS A 96 -13.92 13.06 -18.42
N GLY A 97 -13.76 13.22 -19.74
CA GLY A 97 -14.17 12.18 -20.70
C GLY A 97 -13.48 10.83 -20.51
N TYR A 98 -12.34 10.82 -19.80
CA TYR A 98 -11.58 9.60 -19.46
C TYR A 98 -11.95 9.02 -18.09
N THR A 99 -12.89 9.57 -17.33
CA THR A 99 -13.22 9.13 -15.95
C THR A 99 -13.63 7.65 -15.90
N ARG A 100 -14.25 7.13 -16.98
CA ARG A 100 -14.55 5.69 -17.13
C ARG A 100 -13.30 4.79 -17.02
N GLN A 101 -12.09 5.33 -17.19
CA GLN A 101 -10.86 4.54 -17.03
C GLN A 101 -10.66 4.03 -15.60
N TYR A 102 -11.38 4.55 -14.59
CA TYR A 102 -11.39 3.96 -13.26
C TYR A 102 -11.78 2.47 -13.28
N GLU A 103 -12.72 2.06 -14.14
CA GLU A 103 -13.10 0.64 -14.29
C GLU A 103 -11.92 -0.22 -14.77
N GLY A 104 -11.21 0.25 -15.80
CA GLY A 104 -10.04 -0.44 -16.32
C GLY A 104 -8.87 -0.46 -15.31
N LEU A 105 -8.66 0.63 -14.55
CA LEU A 105 -7.65 0.70 -13.50
C LEU A 105 -7.96 -0.29 -12.37
N GLU A 106 -9.23 -0.42 -11.95
CA GLU A 106 -9.62 -1.39 -10.92
C GLU A 106 -9.46 -2.83 -11.39
N LYS A 107 -9.86 -3.13 -12.65
CA LYS A 107 -9.60 -4.45 -13.26
C LYS A 107 -8.11 -4.77 -13.28
N LEU A 108 -7.30 -3.81 -13.71
CA LEU A 108 -5.84 -3.95 -13.76
C LEU A 108 -5.26 -4.21 -12.37
N TYR A 109 -5.68 -3.42 -11.38
CA TYR A 109 -5.29 -3.59 -9.99
C TYR A 109 -5.70 -4.97 -9.46
N GLY A 110 -6.96 -5.37 -9.66
CA GLY A 110 -7.47 -6.69 -9.27
C GLY A 110 -6.63 -7.83 -9.86
N LYS A 111 -6.24 -7.71 -11.14
CA LYS A 111 -5.45 -8.72 -11.85
C LYS A 111 -4.01 -8.86 -11.31
N TYR A 112 -3.35 -7.74 -10.98
CA TYR A 112 -1.91 -7.75 -10.74
C TYR A 112 -1.50 -7.44 -9.30
N ARG A 113 -2.38 -7.01 -8.38
CA ARG A 113 -2.04 -6.65 -6.99
C ARG A 113 -1.30 -7.75 -6.24
N ASN A 114 -1.72 -9.01 -6.41
CA ASN A 114 -1.09 -10.16 -5.77
C ASN A 114 0.30 -10.49 -6.36
N ARG A 115 0.64 -9.91 -7.52
CA ARG A 115 1.95 -9.99 -8.15
C ARG A 115 2.84 -8.80 -7.82
N GLY A 116 2.30 -7.82 -7.08
CA GLY A 116 3.03 -6.66 -6.60
C GLY A 116 2.81 -5.38 -7.38
N LEU A 117 1.73 -5.26 -8.18
CA LEU A 117 1.29 -3.96 -8.73
C LEU A 117 0.50 -3.17 -7.68
N VAL A 118 0.77 -1.89 -7.56
CA VAL A 118 -0.09 -0.93 -6.86
C VAL A 118 -0.46 0.19 -7.82
N VAL A 119 -1.75 0.52 -7.89
CA VAL A 119 -2.25 1.71 -8.56
C VAL A 119 -2.37 2.82 -7.53
N LEU A 120 -1.84 4.01 -7.82
CA LEU A 120 -1.92 5.19 -6.97
C LEU A 120 -2.61 6.31 -7.75
N ALA A 121 -3.80 6.72 -7.30
CA ALA A 121 -4.57 7.76 -7.96
C ALA A 121 -4.46 9.10 -7.23
N PHE A 122 -4.25 10.15 -8.00
CA PHE A 122 -4.08 11.51 -7.52
C PHE A 122 -5.11 12.43 -8.22
N PRO A 123 -6.28 12.65 -7.61
CA PRO A 123 -7.22 13.65 -8.09
C PRO A 123 -6.54 15.02 -8.23
N SER A 124 -6.82 15.72 -9.32
CA SER A 124 -6.22 17.03 -9.58
C SER A 124 -7.18 17.94 -10.35
N ASN A 125 -7.23 19.20 -9.92
CA ASN A 125 -7.97 20.22 -10.64
C ASN A 125 -7.11 21.06 -11.60
N ASP A 126 -5.88 20.65 -11.88
CA ASP A 126 -4.99 21.40 -12.80
C ASP A 126 -5.58 21.57 -14.20
N PHE A 127 -6.51 20.70 -14.59
CA PHE A 127 -7.22 20.75 -15.87
C PHE A 127 -8.68 21.20 -15.73
N GLY A 128 -9.09 21.74 -14.56
CA GLY A 128 -10.42 22.32 -14.32
C GLY A 128 -11.56 21.29 -14.34
N GLN A 129 -11.30 20.01 -14.12
CA GLN A 129 -12.28 18.93 -14.22
C GLN A 129 -12.45 18.10 -12.95
N GLU A 130 -11.88 18.53 -11.82
CA GLU A 130 -12.08 17.83 -10.54
C GLU A 130 -13.22 18.46 -9.75
N ALA A 131 -13.96 17.63 -8.99
CA ALA A 131 -15.00 18.10 -8.09
C ALA A 131 -14.36 18.92 -6.94
N ALA A 132 -14.95 20.08 -6.64
CA ALA A 132 -14.49 20.89 -5.52
C ALA A 132 -14.81 20.25 -4.16
N ASP A 133 -15.83 19.38 -4.12
CA ASP A 133 -16.28 18.70 -2.92
C ASP A 133 -15.67 17.30 -2.85
N LYS A 134 -14.89 17.05 -1.81
CA LYS A 134 -14.25 15.76 -1.53
C LYS A 134 -15.25 14.61 -1.51
N SER A 135 -16.44 14.81 -0.94
CA SER A 135 -17.47 13.76 -0.84
C SER A 135 -17.96 13.28 -2.22
N LYS A 136 -17.94 14.18 -3.21
CA LYS A 136 -18.28 13.81 -4.60
C LYS A 136 -17.20 12.95 -5.23
N ILE A 137 -15.93 13.27 -4.97
CA ILE A 137 -14.81 12.46 -5.43
C ILE A 137 -14.88 11.06 -4.80
N GLU A 138 -15.12 10.98 -3.49
CA GLU A 138 -15.28 9.71 -2.75
C GLU A 138 -16.44 8.88 -3.30
N THR A 139 -17.61 9.51 -3.48
CA THR A 139 -18.78 8.83 -4.03
C THR A 139 -18.51 8.28 -5.43
N LEU A 140 -17.88 9.07 -6.28
CA LEU A 140 -17.53 8.64 -7.63
C LEU A 140 -16.56 7.44 -7.59
N CYS A 141 -15.47 7.57 -6.85
CA CYS A 141 -14.42 6.57 -6.82
C CYS A 141 -14.88 5.26 -6.16
N PHE A 142 -15.49 5.35 -4.96
CA PHE A 142 -15.78 4.17 -4.16
C PHE A 142 -17.16 3.58 -4.43
N ASN A 143 -18.19 4.43 -4.60
CA ASN A 143 -19.56 3.94 -4.76
C ASN A 143 -19.90 3.68 -6.24
N THR A 144 -19.43 4.53 -7.18
CA THR A 144 -19.75 4.36 -8.59
C THR A 144 -18.80 3.38 -9.27
N TYR A 145 -17.48 3.55 -9.09
CA TYR A 145 -16.47 2.71 -9.75
C TYR A 145 -15.92 1.57 -8.88
N GLY A 146 -16.28 1.50 -7.59
CA GLY A 146 -15.87 0.43 -6.68
C GLY A 146 -14.36 0.30 -6.50
N VAL A 147 -13.63 1.42 -6.59
CA VAL A 147 -12.17 1.48 -6.52
C VAL A 147 -11.67 0.96 -5.19
N LYS A 148 -10.66 0.08 -5.22
CA LYS A 148 -10.00 -0.53 -4.05
C LYS A 148 -8.53 -0.14 -3.93
N PHE A 149 -7.94 0.42 -4.98
CA PHE A 149 -6.57 0.92 -4.92
C PHE A 149 -6.51 2.27 -4.19
N PRO A 150 -5.32 2.67 -3.66
CA PRO A 150 -5.14 3.94 -2.96
C PRO A 150 -5.48 5.16 -3.80
N ILE A 151 -6.27 6.06 -3.22
CA ILE A 151 -6.58 7.39 -3.75
C ILE A 151 -6.18 8.42 -2.70
N PHE A 152 -5.52 9.48 -3.14
CA PHE A 152 -5.05 10.57 -2.29
C PHE A 152 -5.96 11.80 -2.41
N THR A 153 -5.81 12.76 -1.50
CA THR A 153 -6.52 14.03 -1.58
C THR A 153 -6.09 14.81 -2.82
N PRO A 154 -6.98 15.67 -3.38
CA PRO A 154 -6.66 16.47 -4.54
C PRO A 154 -5.35 17.25 -4.36
N THR A 155 -4.50 17.20 -5.38
CA THR A 155 -3.17 17.82 -5.35
C THR A 155 -2.77 18.30 -6.74
N PRO A 156 -1.94 19.36 -6.83
CA PRO A 156 -1.34 19.75 -8.11
C PRO A 156 -0.40 18.66 -8.65
N VAL A 157 -0.48 18.41 -9.95
CA VAL A 157 0.32 17.39 -10.66
C VAL A 157 1.15 17.97 -11.81
N THR A 158 0.98 19.27 -12.11
CA THR A 158 1.68 19.97 -13.17
C THR A 158 2.31 21.28 -12.68
N GLY A 159 3.19 21.84 -13.49
CA GLY A 159 3.82 23.14 -13.23
C GLY A 159 4.68 23.16 -11.97
N ASN A 160 5.00 24.39 -11.51
CA ASN A 160 5.86 24.60 -10.35
C ASN A 160 5.22 24.16 -9.02
N GLY A 161 3.88 24.06 -8.99
CA GLY A 161 3.11 23.64 -7.83
C GLY A 161 2.96 22.11 -7.70
N ALA A 162 3.41 21.35 -8.70
CA ALA A 162 3.27 19.89 -8.66
C ALA A 162 3.83 19.29 -7.36
N ASN A 163 3.15 18.31 -6.80
CA ASN A 163 3.63 17.62 -5.59
C ASN A 163 4.99 16.94 -5.83
N PRO A 164 5.77 16.62 -4.77
CA PRO A 164 7.13 16.10 -4.92
C PRO A 164 7.22 14.84 -5.77
N LEU A 165 6.23 13.94 -5.69
CA LEU A 165 6.19 12.72 -6.51
C LEU A 165 6.11 13.10 -8.01
N PHE A 166 5.13 13.94 -8.39
CA PHE A 166 4.94 14.30 -9.78
C PHE A 166 6.13 15.13 -10.33
N ARG A 167 6.75 15.97 -9.51
CA ARG A 167 8.02 16.64 -9.93
C ARG A 167 9.10 15.63 -10.30
N THR A 168 9.25 14.57 -9.51
CA THR A 168 10.21 13.49 -9.78
C THR A 168 9.84 12.72 -11.05
N LEU A 169 8.56 12.36 -11.21
CA LEU A 169 8.06 11.65 -12.39
C LEU A 169 8.30 12.44 -13.65
N ILE A 170 7.95 13.73 -13.65
CA ILE A 170 8.17 14.65 -14.79
C ILE A 170 9.64 14.80 -15.11
N LYS A 171 10.46 15.07 -14.11
CA LYS A 171 11.92 15.26 -14.29
C LYS A 171 12.57 14.01 -14.89
N THR A 172 12.19 12.82 -14.43
CA THR A 172 12.83 11.56 -14.86
C THR A 172 12.35 11.12 -16.24
N THR A 173 11.05 11.26 -16.54
CA THR A 173 10.49 10.82 -17.81
C THR A 173 10.56 11.90 -18.92
N GLY A 174 10.80 13.16 -18.57
CA GLY A 174 10.70 14.28 -19.48
C GLY A 174 9.28 14.62 -19.94
N GLN A 175 8.25 14.00 -19.34
CA GLN A 175 6.86 14.13 -19.76
C GLN A 175 5.99 14.58 -18.58
N ALA A 176 5.41 15.79 -18.70
CA ALA A 176 4.38 16.25 -17.77
C ALA A 176 3.00 15.72 -18.19
N PRO A 177 2.04 15.55 -17.25
CA PRO A 177 0.67 15.31 -17.61
C PRO A 177 0.15 16.41 -18.53
N ALA A 178 -0.28 16.05 -19.74
CA ALA A 178 -0.92 16.97 -20.67
C ALA A 178 -2.43 17.07 -20.46
N TRP A 179 -2.99 16.08 -19.75
CA TRP A 179 -4.42 15.99 -19.42
C TRP A 179 -4.64 15.02 -18.25
N ASN A 180 -5.89 14.91 -17.77
CA ASN A 180 -6.29 13.93 -16.75
C ASN A 180 -6.09 12.49 -17.27
N PHE A 181 -5.86 11.55 -16.38
CA PHE A 181 -5.58 10.14 -16.67
C PHE A 181 -4.28 9.90 -17.45
N HIS A 182 -3.29 10.81 -17.33
CA HIS A 182 -1.91 10.50 -17.67
C HIS A 182 -1.35 9.49 -16.66
N LYS A 183 -0.52 8.57 -17.13
CA LYS A 183 -0.03 7.46 -16.31
C LYS A 183 1.48 7.41 -16.33
N TYR A 184 2.08 7.08 -15.17
CA TYR A 184 3.50 6.76 -15.07
C TYR A 184 3.66 5.36 -14.49
N LEU A 185 4.63 4.62 -15.03
CA LEU A 185 5.10 3.38 -14.41
C LEU A 185 6.39 3.64 -13.65
N VAL A 186 6.42 3.13 -12.42
CA VAL A 186 7.59 3.17 -11.53
C VAL A 186 7.96 1.72 -11.22
N ASP A 187 9.23 1.39 -11.34
CA ASP A 187 9.72 0.04 -11.06
C ASP A 187 9.85 -0.23 -9.54
N ARG A 188 10.28 -1.45 -9.18
CA ARG A 188 10.43 -1.87 -7.79
C ARG A 188 11.48 -1.07 -7.01
N ASN A 189 12.41 -0.41 -7.71
CA ASN A 189 13.45 0.43 -7.12
C ASN A 189 13.01 1.90 -6.99
N GLY A 190 11.71 2.18 -7.25
CA GLY A 190 11.18 3.54 -7.22
C GLY A 190 11.59 4.40 -8.41
N GLN A 191 12.12 3.81 -9.51
CA GLN A 191 12.52 4.55 -10.68
C GLN A 191 11.35 4.69 -11.66
N PRO A 192 10.96 5.91 -12.06
CA PRO A 192 10.03 6.12 -13.15
C PRO A 192 10.65 5.60 -14.46
N VAL A 193 9.95 4.67 -15.13
CA VAL A 193 10.49 3.97 -16.32
C VAL A 193 9.70 4.23 -17.59
N ALA A 194 8.45 4.66 -17.48
CA ALA A 194 7.61 4.97 -18.64
C ALA A 194 6.49 5.95 -18.27
N ALA A 195 6.01 6.69 -19.27
CA ALA A 195 4.84 7.54 -19.19
C ALA A 195 3.89 7.23 -20.34
N PHE A 196 2.58 7.33 -20.10
CA PHE A 196 1.55 7.04 -21.07
C PHE A 196 0.51 8.16 -21.08
N PRO A 197 0.16 8.72 -22.23
CA PRO A 197 -0.84 9.77 -22.32
C PRO A 197 -2.24 9.25 -21.97
N SER A 198 -3.14 10.19 -21.75
CA SER A 198 -4.53 9.94 -21.30
C SER A 198 -5.32 8.95 -22.16
N ASN A 199 -5.09 8.96 -23.47
CA ASN A 199 -5.77 8.08 -24.45
C ASN A 199 -5.24 6.63 -24.45
N VAL A 200 -4.20 6.32 -23.68
CA VAL A 200 -3.79 4.93 -23.47
C VAL A 200 -4.66 4.35 -22.36
N GLU A 201 -5.59 3.48 -22.74
CA GLU A 201 -6.49 2.80 -21.81
C GLU A 201 -5.70 1.88 -20.84
N PRO A 202 -6.20 1.66 -19.60
CA PRO A 202 -5.51 0.80 -18.64
C PRO A 202 -5.24 -0.63 -19.12
N GLU A 203 -6.11 -1.17 -19.96
CA GLU A 203 -5.97 -2.52 -20.52
C GLU A 203 -5.23 -2.54 -21.87
N ASP A 204 -4.70 -1.39 -22.33
CA ASP A 204 -3.92 -1.31 -23.58
C ASP A 204 -2.69 -2.23 -23.50
N PRO A 205 -2.43 -3.02 -24.57
CA PRO A 205 -1.27 -3.91 -24.62
C PRO A 205 0.09 -3.21 -24.42
N ARG A 206 0.20 -1.92 -24.76
CA ARG A 206 1.44 -1.14 -24.54
C ARG A 206 1.72 -0.96 -23.05
N LEU A 207 0.68 -0.69 -22.26
CA LEU A 207 0.79 -0.52 -20.81
C LEU A 207 0.90 -1.88 -20.10
N THR A 208 0.06 -2.84 -20.45
CA THR A 208 0.01 -4.13 -19.75
C THR A 208 1.27 -4.96 -19.95
N ARG A 209 1.85 -4.98 -21.17
CA ARG A 209 3.14 -5.65 -21.42
C ARG A 209 4.28 -5.05 -20.57
N GLU A 210 4.30 -3.74 -20.43
CA GLU A 210 5.34 -3.08 -19.62
C GLU A 210 5.17 -3.38 -18.14
N ILE A 211 3.92 -3.39 -17.63
CA ILE A 211 3.62 -3.85 -16.27
C ILE A 211 4.09 -5.29 -16.06
N GLU A 212 3.75 -6.20 -16.97
CA GLU A 212 4.14 -7.62 -16.84
C GLU A 212 5.66 -7.80 -16.89
N ARG A 213 6.36 -7.04 -17.71
CA ARG A 213 7.82 -7.01 -17.79
C ARG A 213 8.44 -6.57 -16.45
N LEU A 214 7.90 -5.54 -15.82
CA LEU A 214 8.39 -5.04 -14.53
C LEU A 214 8.05 -6.04 -13.40
N LEU A 215 6.87 -6.64 -13.42
CA LEU A 215 6.45 -7.62 -12.42
C LEU A 215 7.27 -8.92 -12.45
N ALA A 216 7.81 -9.27 -13.63
CA ALA A 216 8.67 -10.45 -13.80
C ALA A 216 10.09 -10.26 -13.24
N ARG A 217 10.52 -9.02 -12.99
CA ARG A 217 11.84 -8.74 -12.40
C ARG A 217 11.82 -9.05 -10.91
N PRO A 218 12.85 -9.73 -10.38
CA PRO A 218 12.98 -9.91 -8.95
C PRO A 218 13.13 -8.56 -8.23
N THR A 219 12.78 -8.53 -6.96
CA THR A 219 13.15 -7.43 -6.07
C THR A 219 14.64 -7.57 -5.78
N THR A 220 15.43 -6.60 -6.18
CA THR A 220 16.87 -6.55 -5.87
C THR A 220 17.09 -5.97 -4.49
#